data_2657666ac7cb64b75c9bb647f3ffa04c
#
_entry.id   2657666ac7cb64b75c9bb647f3ffa04c
#
_cell.length_a   1.000
_cell.length_b   1.000
_cell.length_c   1.000
_cell.angle_alpha   90.00
_cell.angle_beta   90.00
_cell.angle_gamma   90.00
#
_symmetry.space_group_name_H-M   'P 1'
#
loop_
_entity.id
_entity.type
_entity.pdbx_description
1 polymer ?
#
loop_
_entity_poly.entity_id
_entity_poly.type
_entity_poly.pdbx_seq_one_letter_code
_entity_poly.pdbx_strand_id
1 'polypeptide(L)'
;MIKVLFICHGNICRSPMAEFVMKDMVEKRGLSDLFFIASAATSTEEIGNPVHYGTRQKLKQYGISVDGKYAVQVKKRDYEKYDYIFGMDHWNMRNMRLIFGPNRTKKLHLLLDFSKNPREIADPWYTGDFDLTYQDIYEGCETVLEYIMTHDSMYRKKYGKIKEINQ
;
A
#
# COMPACT_ATOMS: atom_id res chain seq x y z
N MET A 1 -8.35 -13.23 -5.96
CA MET A 1 -7.14 -12.48 -5.56
C MET A 1 -7.49 -11.51 -4.45
N ILE A 2 -6.57 -11.31 -3.53
CA ILE A 2 -6.68 -10.27 -2.51
C ILE A 2 -6.17 -8.97 -3.12
N LYS A 3 -7.01 -7.95 -3.15
CA LYS A 3 -6.71 -6.69 -3.86
C LYS A 3 -6.42 -5.58 -2.87
N VAL A 4 -5.21 -5.02 -2.94
CA VAL A 4 -4.68 -4.01 -2.03
C VAL A 4 -4.36 -2.74 -2.80
N LEU A 5 -4.84 -1.59 -2.31
CA LEU A 5 -4.58 -0.28 -2.89
C LEU A 5 -3.90 0.64 -1.87
N PHE A 6 -2.78 1.22 -2.26
CA PHE A 6 -2.08 2.24 -1.48
C PHE A 6 -2.36 3.63 -2.07
N ILE A 7 -2.66 4.58 -1.20
CA ILE A 7 -3.06 5.94 -1.57
C ILE A 7 -2.13 6.96 -0.89
N CYS A 8 -1.67 7.94 -1.66
CA CYS A 8 -1.10 9.17 -1.12
C CYS A 8 -1.58 10.37 -1.94
N HIS A 9 -1.05 11.56 -1.69
CA HIS A 9 -1.50 12.77 -2.38
C HIS A 9 -1.23 12.72 -3.89
N GLY A 10 0.02 12.50 -4.31
CA GLY A 10 0.45 12.60 -5.70
C GLY A 10 0.71 11.28 -6.42
N ASN A 11 0.80 10.17 -5.72
CA ASN A 11 1.15 8.85 -6.28
C ASN A 11 2.53 8.81 -6.97
N ILE A 12 3.49 9.57 -6.45
CA ILE A 12 4.87 9.56 -6.95
C ILE A 12 5.91 9.20 -5.89
N CYS A 13 5.61 9.32 -4.59
CA CYS A 13 6.54 9.04 -3.49
C CYS A 13 6.08 7.86 -2.63
N ARG A 14 5.19 8.11 -1.66
CA ARG A 14 4.82 7.12 -0.60
C ARG A 14 4.02 5.94 -1.14
N SER A 15 2.95 6.20 -1.88
CA SER A 15 2.08 5.11 -2.34
C SER A 15 2.75 4.17 -3.34
N PRO A 16 3.55 4.65 -4.32
CA PRO A 16 4.30 3.73 -5.17
C PRO A 16 5.39 2.98 -4.39
N MET A 17 6.02 3.60 -3.40
CA MET A 17 6.97 2.89 -2.53
C MET A 17 6.29 1.71 -1.83
N ALA A 18 5.12 1.93 -1.23
CA ALA A 18 4.34 0.87 -0.58
C ALA A 18 3.90 -0.23 -1.56
N GLU A 19 3.45 0.14 -2.74
CA GLU A 19 3.07 -0.82 -3.79
C GLU A 19 4.23 -1.78 -4.10
N PHE A 20 5.40 -1.25 -4.41
CA PHE A 20 6.55 -2.06 -4.84
C PHE A 20 7.22 -2.80 -3.69
N VAL A 21 7.24 -2.24 -2.49
CA VAL A 21 7.72 -2.96 -1.30
C VAL A 21 6.83 -4.17 -1.01
N MET A 22 5.50 -4.01 -1.04
CA MET A 22 4.60 -5.14 -0.81
C MET A 22 4.65 -6.18 -1.93
N LYS A 23 4.77 -5.76 -3.19
CA LYS A 23 4.98 -6.68 -4.32
C LYS A 23 6.25 -7.53 -4.11
N ASP A 24 7.34 -6.92 -3.68
CA ASP A 24 8.59 -7.64 -3.38
C ASP A 24 8.42 -8.63 -2.21
N MET A 25 7.71 -8.22 -1.16
CA MET A 25 7.44 -9.10 -0.01
C MET A 25 6.63 -10.34 -0.41
N VAL A 26 5.55 -10.17 -1.17
CA VAL A 26 4.70 -11.30 -1.57
C VAL A 26 5.40 -12.21 -2.58
N GLU A 27 6.23 -11.65 -3.45
CA GLU A 27 7.05 -12.45 -4.38
C GLU A 27 8.04 -13.34 -3.63
N LYS A 28 8.78 -12.78 -2.68
CA LYS A 28 9.74 -13.53 -1.85
C LYS A 28 9.10 -14.62 -1.02
N ARG A 29 7.82 -14.49 -0.71
CA ARG A 29 7.03 -15.50 0.04
C ARG A 29 6.30 -16.48 -0.87
N GLY A 30 6.44 -16.37 -2.19
CA GLY A 30 5.73 -17.22 -3.16
C GLY A 30 4.22 -16.96 -3.21
N LEU A 31 3.78 -15.76 -2.89
CA LEU A 31 2.36 -15.39 -2.78
C LEU A 31 1.86 -14.47 -3.91
N SER A 32 2.68 -14.20 -4.93
CA SER A 32 2.33 -13.25 -5.99
C SER A 32 1.02 -13.57 -6.69
N ASP A 33 0.70 -14.85 -6.89
CA ASP A 33 -0.54 -15.28 -7.56
C ASP A 33 -1.80 -15.00 -6.73
N LEU A 34 -1.65 -14.73 -5.42
CA LEU A 34 -2.76 -14.49 -4.51
C LEU A 34 -3.12 -13.01 -4.42
N PHE A 35 -2.17 -12.12 -4.73
CA PHE A 35 -2.32 -10.67 -4.50
C PHE A 35 -2.38 -9.88 -5.80
N PHE A 36 -3.24 -8.87 -5.82
CA PHE A 36 -3.20 -7.76 -6.77
C PHE A 36 -2.93 -6.48 -5.98
N ILE A 37 -1.80 -5.83 -6.25
CA ILE A 37 -1.31 -4.68 -5.49
C ILE A 37 -1.14 -3.50 -6.43
N ALA A 38 -1.72 -2.36 -6.07
CA ALA A 38 -1.66 -1.14 -6.87
C ALA A 38 -1.56 0.10 -5.97
N SER A 39 -1.31 1.25 -6.57
CA SER A 39 -1.31 2.54 -5.89
C SER A 39 -1.93 3.62 -6.76
N ALA A 40 -2.48 4.65 -6.11
CA ALA A 40 -3.11 5.78 -6.78
C ALA A 40 -3.00 7.05 -5.92
N ALA A 41 -3.31 8.20 -6.54
CA ALA A 41 -3.32 9.51 -5.89
C ALA A 41 -4.74 9.96 -5.54
N THR A 42 -4.88 10.75 -4.49
CA THR A 42 -6.11 11.51 -4.26
C THR A 42 -6.20 12.73 -5.16
N SER A 43 -5.07 13.34 -5.52
CA SER A 43 -5.01 14.55 -6.36
C SER A 43 -4.77 14.24 -7.83
N THR A 44 -4.90 15.27 -8.67
CA THR A 44 -4.59 15.21 -10.10
C THR A 44 -3.25 15.84 -10.46
N GLU A 45 -2.50 16.34 -9.47
CA GLU A 45 -1.31 17.18 -9.69
C GLU A 45 -0.20 16.47 -10.47
N GLU A 46 -0.04 15.16 -10.25
CA GLU A 46 1.08 14.38 -10.78
C GLU A 46 0.65 13.29 -11.78
N ILE A 47 -0.60 13.28 -12.22
CA ILE A 47 -1.10 12.26 -13.16
C ILE A 47 -0.18 12.12 -14.37
N GLY A 48 0.23 10.87 -14.64
CA GLY A 48 1.10 10.54 -15.76
C GLY A 48 2.59 10.69 -15.48
N ASN A 49 2.98 11.23 -14.33
CA ASN A 49 4.39 11.36 -13.96
C ASN A 49 4.96 10.05 -13.42
N PRO A 50 6.26 9.78 -13.67
CA PRO A 50 6.93 8.61 -13.13
C PRO A 50 7.15 8.73 -11.62
N VAL A 51 7.57 7.64 -11.01
CA VAL A 51 7.95 7.60 -9.59
C VAL A 51 9.06 8.63 -9.32
N HIS A 52 8.92 9.38 -8.25
CA HIS A 52 9.89 10.39 -7.82
C HIS A 52 11.29 9.79 -7.66
N TYR A 53 12.30 10.57 -8.02
CA TYR A 53 13.70 10.14 -7.97
C TYR A 53 14.11 9.57 -6.60
N GLY A 54 13.71 10.23 -5.50
CA GLY A 54 14.06 9.78 -4.14
C GLY A 54 13.51 8.39 -3.82
N THR A 55 12.25 8.10 -4.16
CA THR A 55 11.66 6.77 -4.01
C THR A 55 12.36 5.76 -4.90
N ARG A 56 12.59 6.10 -6.16
CA ARG A 56 13.24 5.22 -7.13
C ARG A 56 14.65 4.84 -6.68
N GLN A 57 15.46 5.79 -6.22
CA GLN A 57 16.81 5.53 -5.74
C GLN A 57 16.82 4.71 -4.45
N LYS A 58 15.88 4.98 -3.54
CA LYS A 58 15.76 4.22 -2.30
C LYS A 58 15.44 2.75 -2.56
N LEU A 59 14.46 2.47 -3.40
CA LEU A 59 14.07 1.11 -3.75
C LEU A 59 15.14 0.37 -4.56
N LYS A 60 15.91 1.08 -5.37
CA LYS A 60 17.04 0.51 -6.12
C LYS A 60 18.09 -0.10 -5.19
N GLN A 61 18.29 0.44 -3.99
CA GLN A 61 19.20 -0.11 -2.97
C GLN A 61 18.83 -1.54 -2.57
N TYR A 62 17.55 -1.90 -2.72
CA TYR A 62 17.00 -3.22 -2.38
C TYR A 62 16.72 -4.09 -3.60
N GLY A 63 17.21 -3.68 -4.78
CA GLY A 63 16.99 -4.39 -6.03
C GLY A 63 15.54 -4.31 -6.55
N ILE A 64 14.77 -3.32 -6.10
CA ILE A 64 13.37 -3.15 -6.49
C ILE A 64 13.28 -2.10 -7.59
N SER A 65 12.80 -2.50 -8.79
CA SER A 65 12.52 -1.61 -9.91
C SER A 65 11.09 -1.07 -9.83
N VAL A 66 10.92 0.20 -10.17
CA VAL A 66 9.62 0.87 -10.28
C VAL A 66 9.30 1.23 -11.74
N ASP A 67 10.02 0.66 -12.70
CA ASP A 67 9.85 0.95 -14.11
C ASP A 67 8.42 0.65 -14.58
N GLY A 68 7.88 1.55 -15.39
CA GLY A 68 6.52 1.42 -15.93
C GLY A 68 5.41 1.91 -15.01
N LYS A 69 5.73 2.36 -13.78
CA LYS A 69 4.74 2.98 -12.89
C LYS A 69 4.62 4.47 -13.18
N TYR A 70 3.38 4.89 -13.44
CA TYR A 70 3.01 6.30 -13.62
C TYR A 70 1.86 6.64 -12.67
N ALA A 71 1.83 7.87 -12.18
CA ALA A 71 0.80 8.32 -11.25
C ALA A 71 -0.59 8.27 -11.91
N VAL A 72 -1.54 7.70 -11.19
CA VAL A 72 -2.96 7.64 -11.57
C VAL A 72 -3.81 8.15 -10.42
N GLN A 73 -4.97 8.70 -10.72
CA GLN A 73 -5.92 9.13 -9.70
C GLN A 73 -6.88 8.00 -9.32
N VAL A 74 -7.13 7.87 -8.02
CA VAL A 74 -8.16 6.97 -7.50
C VAL A 74 -9.55 7.41 -7.98
N LYS A 75 -10.41 6.45 -8.29
CA LYS A 75 -11.79 6.65 -8.71
C LYS A 75 -12.76 6.17 -7.62
N LYS A 76 -13.94 6.77 -7.58
CA LYS A 76 -15.00 6.35 -6.64
C LYS A 76 -15.29 4.84 -6.70
N ARG A 77 -15.28 4.26 -7.90
CA ARG A 77 -15.49 2.82 -8.16
C ARG A 77 -14.40 1.92 -7.60
N ASP A 78 -13.21 2.46 -7.31
CA ASP A 78 -12.10 1.67 -6.77
C ASP A 78 -12.41 1.15 -5.36
N TYR A 79 -13.33 1.78 -4.63
CA TYR A 79 -13.73 1.29 -3.31
C TYR A 79 -14.26 -0.15 -3.36
N GLU A 80 -15.10 -0.48 -4.34
CA GLU A 80 -15.63 -1.84 -4.49
C GLU A 80 -14.61 -2.81 -5.06
N LYS A 81 -13.67 -2.31 -5.87
CA LYS A 81 -12.67 -3.14 -6.53
C LYS A 81 -11.64 -3.71 -5.56
N TYR A 82 -11.23 -2.95 -4.55
CA TYR A 82 -10.18 -3.34 -3.63
C TYR A 82 -10.74 -3.87 -2.30
N ASP A 83 -10.04 -4.83 -1.70
CA ASP A 83 -10.40 -5.41 -0.40
C ASP A 83 -9.82 -4.59 0.75
N TYR A 84 -8.62 -4.02 0.55
CA TYR A 84 -7.89 -3.21 1.53
C TYR A 84 -7.38 -1.93 0.87
N ILE A 85 -7.64 -0.78 1.50
CA ILE A 85 -7.24 0.53 0.99
C ILE A 85 -6.51 1.28 2.09
N PHE A 86 -5.24 1.66 1.83
CA PHE A 86 -4.37 2.28 2.82
C PHE A 86 -3.95 3.68 2.39
N GLY A 87 -4.19 4.65 3.26
CA GLY A 87 -3.59 5.99 3.16
C GLY A 87 -2.35 6.10 4.04
N MET A 88 -1.61 7.19 3.89
CA MET A 88 -0.35 7.43 4.60
C MET A 88 -0.53 8.37 5.79
N ASP A 89 -1.46 9.32 5.69
CA ASP A 89 -1.73 10.35 6.68
C ASP A 89 -3.21 10.73 6.73
N HIS A 90 -3.58 11.61 7.67
CA HIS A 90 -4.97 12.03 7.84
C HIS A 90 -5.51 12.82 6.63
N TRP A 91 -4.67 13.51 5.86
CA TRP A 91 -5.10 14.20 4.65
C TRP A 91 -5.51 13.21 3.56
N ASN A 92 -4.77 12.13 3.41
CA ASN A 92 -5.16 11.04 2.51
C ASN A 92 -6.51 10.44 2.95
N MET A 93 -6.70 10.19 4.25
CA MET A 93 -7.95 9.65 4.78
C MET A 93 -9.13 10.58 4.53
N ARG A 94 -8.95 11.88 4.79
CA ARG A 94 -9.97 12.89 4.52
C ARG A 94 -10.37 12.91 3.04
N ASN A 95 -9.39 12.96 2.16
CA ASN A 95 -9.64 13.03 0.72
C ASN A 95 -10.26 11.74 0.18
N MET A 96 -9.88 10.58 0.70
CA MET A 96 -10.53 9.31 0.35
C MET A 96 -12.00 9.29 0.75
N ARG A 97 -12.36 9.80 1.94
CA ARG A 97 -13.76 9.90 2.36
C ARG A 97 -14.58 10.81 1.44
N LEU A 98 -13.97 11.90 0.96
CA LEU A 98 -14.63 12.79 0.00
C LEU A 98 -14.84 12.10 -1.35
N ILE A 99 -13.87 11.34 -1.83
CA ILE A 99 -13.93 10.66 -3.13
C ILE A 99 -14.89 9.47 -3.10
N PHE A 100 -14.80 8.62 -2.09
CA PHE A 100 -15.60 7.40 -2.00
C PHE A 100 -17.02 7.63 -1.47
N GLY A 101 -17.21 8.64 -0.63
CA GLY A 101 -18.47 8.96 0.03
C GLY A 101 -18.50 8.55 1.51
N PRO A 102 -19.45 9.13 2.29
CA PRO A 102 -19.47 9.00 3.75
C PRO A 102 -19.74 7.59 4.28
N ASN A 103 -20.37 6.74 3.46
CA ASN A 103 -20.73 5.37 3.83
C ASN A 103 -19.70 4.31 3.36
N ARG A 104 -18.58 4.75 2.78
CA ARG A 104 -17.54 3.89 2.23
C ARG A 104 -16.23 4.10 3.00
N THR A 105 -16.21 3.70 4.28
CA THR A 105 -15.06 3.93 5.17
C THR A 105 -14.48 2.64 5.76
N LYS A 106 -15.21 1.53 5.71
CA LYS A 106 -14.80 0.27 6.36
C LYS A 106 -13.50 -0.33 5.85
N LYS A 107 -13.17 -0.09 4.57
CA LYS A 107 -11.94 -0.61 3.93
C LYS A 107 -10.76 0.34 4.09
N LEU A 108 -10.97 1.55 4.64
CA LEU A 108 -9.95 2.59 4.73
C LEU A 108 -9.16 2.48 6.02
N HIS A 109 -7.85 2.40 5.88
CA HIS A 109 -6.90 2.34 7.00
C HIS A 109 -5.69 3.22 6.71
N LEU A 110 -5.02 3.66 7.77
CA LEU A 110 -3.64 4.12 7.65
C LEU A 110 -2.71 2.91 7.53
N LEU A 111 -1.63 3.06 6.78
CA LEU A 111 -0.69 1.95 6.54
C LEU A 111 -0.10 1.39 7.84
N LEU A 112 0.11 2.24 8.86
CA LEU A 112 0.65 1.84 10.15
C LEU A 112 -0.41 1.51 11.21
N ASP A 113 -1.69 1.40 10.85
CA ASP A 113 -2.76 1.07 11.82
C ASP A 113 -2.55 -0.27 12.52
N PHE A 114 -1.95 -1.24 11.85
CA PHE A 114 -1.69 -2.57 12.41
C PHE A 114 -0.30 -2.70 13.07
N SER A 115 0.47 -1.64 13.09
CA SER A 115 1.76 -1.58 13.78
C SER A 115 1.58 -1.53 15.30
N LYS A 116 2.61 -1.95 16.05
CA LYS A 116 2.66 -1.76 17.51
C LYS A 116 2.68 -0.29 17.93
N ASN A 117 3.10 0.59 17.03
CA ASN A 117 3.14 2.04 17.21
C ASN A 117 2.40 2.71 16.04
N PRO A 118 1.05 2.70 16.02
CA PRO A 118 0.27 3.33 14.98
C PRO A 118 0.57 4.82 14.87
N ARG A 119 0.84 5.28 13.64
CA ARG A 119 1.19 6.67 13.37
C ARG A 119 1.04 6.95 11.88
N GLU A 120 1.16 8.23 11.52
CA GLU A 120 1.20 8.67 10.13
C GLU A 120 2.60 8.48 9.54
N ILE A 121 2.69 8.43 8.22
CA ILE A 121 3.95 8.41 7.46
C ILE A 121 4.16 9.79 6.86
N ALA A 122 5.23 10.47 7.27
CA ALA A 122 5.56 11.79 6.78
C ALA A 122 5.84 11.78 5.27
N ASP A 123 5.43 12.86 4.61
CA ASP A 123 5.63 13.02 3.16
C ASP A 123 7.08 13.42 2.86
N PRO A 124 7.87 12.57 2.17
CA PRO A 124 9.26 12.84 1.88
C PRO A 124 9.46 13.97 0.85
N TRP A 125 8.41 14.37 0.13
CA TRP A 125 8.43 15.56 -0.69
C TRP A 125 8.79 16.81 0.13
N TYR A 126 8.27 16.89 1.37
CA TYR A 126 8.53 18.00 2.29
C TYR A 126 9.73 17.78 3.20
N THR A 127 9.92 16.56 3.71
CA THR A 127 11.00 16.25 4.66
C THR A 127 12.33 15.96 3.98
N GLY A 128 12.32 15.47 2.74
CA GLY A 128 13.49 14.96 2.07
C GLY A 128 14.03 13.65 2.64
N ASP A 129 13.39 13.09 3.66
CA ASP A 129 13.86 11.89 4.37
C ASP A 129 13.23 10.62 3.80
N PHE A 130 13.77 10.13 2.70
CA PHE A 130 13.33 8.89 2.07
C PHE A 130 13.73 7.65 2.85
N ASP A 131 14.75 7.73 3.70
CA ASP A 131 15.16 6.62 4.57
C ASP A 131 14.12 6.33 5.64
N LEU A 132 13.66 7.36 6.34
CA LEU A 132 12.57 7.24 7.32
C LEU A 132 11.27 6.77 6.67
N THR A 133 10.91 7.35 5.52
CA THR A 133 9.73 6.93 4.77
C THR A 133 9.80 5.44 4.41
N TYR A 134 10.94 4.97 3.95
CA TYR A 134 11.11 3.55 3.62
C TYR A 134 10.97 2.65 4.86
N GLN A 135 11.56 3.02 5.99
CA GLN A 135 11.44 2.26 7.24
C GLN A 135 9.98 2.16 7.68
N ASP A 136 9.25 3.26 7.66
CA ASP A 136 7.84 3.30 8.05
C ASP A 136 6.96 2.50 7.08
N ILE A 137 7.18 2.63 5.79
CA ILE A 137 6.45 1.86 4.77
C ILE A 137 6.74 0.37 4.87
N TYR A 138 8.01 -0.01 5.07
CA TYR A 138 8.38 -1.41 5.25
C TYR A 138 7.67 -2.02 6.46
N GLU A 139 7.70 -1.35 7.61
CA GLU A 139 6.97 -1.76 8.82
C GLU A 139 5.47 -1.91 8.53
N GLY A 140 4.87 -0.92 7.87
CA GLY A 140 3.45 -0.93 7.53
C GLY A 140 3.09 -2.08 6.60
N CYS A 141 3.83 -2.29 5.54
CA CYS A 141 3.60 -3.40 4.60
C CYS A 141 3.75 -4.76 5.27
N GLU A 142 4.75 -4.91 6.14
CA GLU A 142 4.97 -6.15 6.88
C GLU A 142 3.81 -6.46 7.83
N THR A 143 3.36 -5.48 8.60
CA THR A 143 2.24 -5.66 9.55
C THR A 143 0.90 -5.86 8.84
N VAL A 144 0.66 -5.18 7.72
CA VAL A 144 -0.52 -5.38 6.86
C VAL A 144 -0.52 -6.80 6.30
N LEU A 145 0.60 -7.27 5.80
CA LEU A 145 0.69 -8.62 5.23
C LEU A 145 0.43 -9.68 6.30
N GLU A 146 0.98 -9.53 7.50
CA GLU A 146 0.69 -10.41 8.64
C GLU A 146 -0.80 -10.40 9.02
N TYR A 147 -1.41 -9.22 9.05
CA TYR A 147 -2.84 -9.09 9.31
C TYR A 147 -3.67 -9.84 8.27
N ILE A 148 -3.37 -9.65 6.99
CA ILE A 148 -4.09 -10.34 5.90
C ILE A 148 -3.92 -11.87 6.01
N MET A 149 -2.70 -12.34 6.23
CA MET A 149 -2.43 -13.78 6.38
C MET A 149 -3.17 -14.40 7.56
N THR A 150 -3.43 -13.64 8.60
CA THR A 150 -4.10 -14.11 9.83
C THR A 150 -5.63 -14.01 9.73
N HIS A 151 -6.16 -12.96 9.11
CA HIS A 151 -7.58 -12.61 9.19
C HIS A 151 -8.34 -12.75 7.87
N ASP A 152 -7.65 -12.73 6.71
CA ASP A 152 -8.36 -12.78 5.42
C ASP A 152 -8.89 -14.18 5.13
N SER A 153 -10.19 -14.25 4.82
CA SER A 153 -10.87 -15.52 4.56
C SER A 153 -10.34 -16.24 3.32
N MET A 154 -9.97 -15.50 2.29
CA MET A 154 -9.42 -16.07 1.05
C MET A 154 -8.04 -16.68 1.29
N TYR A 155 -7.18 -15.97 2.03
CA TYR A 155 -5.88 -16.50 2.42
C TYR A 155 -6.02 -17.76 3.30
N ARG A 156 -6.86 -17.70 4.32
CA ARG A 156 -7.09 -18.83 5.24
C ARG A 156 -7.67 -20.04 4.52
N LYS A 157 -8.58 -19.82 3.58
CA LYS A 157 -9.17 -20.90 2.77
C LYS A 157 -8.12 -21.63 1.93
N LYS A 158 -7.15 -20.87 1.37
CA LYS A 158 -6.10 -21.46 0.53
C LYS A 158 -4.96 -22.10 1.32
N TYR A 159 -4.54 -21.48 2.43
CA TYR A 159 -3.35 -21.88 3.19
C TYR A 159 -3.60 -22.35 4.61
N GLY A 160 -4.76 -22.03 5.22
CA GLY A 160 -5.09 -22.39 6.61
C GLY A 160 -5.14 -23.90 6.86
N LYS A 161 -5.50 -24.70 5.86
CA LYS A 161 -5.55 -26.17 5.97
C LYS A 161 -4.18 -26.83 5.99
N ILE A 162 -3.12 -26.14 5.57
CA ILE A 162 -1.77 -26.69 5.53
C ILE A 162 -1.16 -26.77 6.94
N LYS A 163 -1.56 -25.87 7.84
CA LYS A 163 -1.08 -25.90 9.24
C LYS A 163 -1.71 -27.01 10.08
N GLU A 164 -2.93 -27.44 9.74
CA GLU A 164 -3.61 -28.53 10.48
C GLU A 164 -3.09 -29.93 10.10
N ILE A 165 -2.43 -30.06 8.94
CA ILE A 165 -1.89 -31.35 8.46
C ILE A 165 -0.47 -31.61 9.02
N ASN A 166 0.23 -30.55 9.48
CA ASN A 166 1.61 -30.62 9.99
C ASN A 166 1.70 -30.54 11.53
N GLN A 167 0.60 -30.67 12.23
CA GLN A 167 0.51 -30.89 13.69
C GLN A 167 0.01 -32.29 13.98
#